data_8e6f8896fbde5ceb02ad0e52b34a5aad
#
_entry.id   8e6f8896fbde5ceb02ad0e52b34a5aad
#
_cell.length_a   1.000
_cell.length_b   1.000
_cell.length_c   1.000
_cell.angle_alpha   90.00
_cell.angle_beta   90.00
_cell.angle_gamma   90.00
#
_symmetry.space_group_name_H-M   'P 1'
#
loop_
_entity.id
_entity.type
_entity.pdbx_description
1 polymer ?
#
loop_
_entity_poly.entity_id
_entity_poly.type
_entity_poly.pdbx_seq_one_letter_code
_entity_poly.pdbx_strand_id
1 'polypeptide(L)'
;MFDQQPTPTPIIRLAMPEDLEQIDYLDSFTNSPPRDIHRDLHKYFGSVDPSTHERTVIFLLEINSAVVGKAELMLPSQDTLTMIGYIRRVVIHPSFQGKGLARQLLSYLITYVHSELKLAALDLHVWEENQPAIRLYETLGFELQHRELYYRLSF
;
A
#
# COMPACT_ATOMS: atom_id res chain seq x y z
N MET A 1 -17.94 -18.77 31.01
CA MET A 1 -17.19 -17.50 30.98
C MET A 1 -16.09 -17.68 29.96
N PHE A 2 -16.29 -17.11 28.79
CA PHE A 2 -15.30 -17.19 27.71
C PHE A 2 -14.29 -16.07 27.95
N ASP A 3 -13.06 -16.45 28.18
CA ASP A 3 -11.91 -15.54 28.29
C ASP A 3 -11.71 -14.95 26.89
N GLN A 4 -12.27 -13.77 26.64
CA GLN A 4 -11.95 -13.01 25.44
C GLN A 4 -10.55 -12.47 25.64
N GLN A 5 -9.59 -13.19 25.09
CA GLN A 5 -8.25 -12.62 24.96
C GLN A 5 -8.37 -11.30 24.19
N PRO A 6 -7.74 -10.23 24.68
CA PRO A 6 -7.80 -8.95 23.99
C PRO A 6 -7.26 -9.13 22.58
N THR A 7 -7.99 -8.60 21.58
CA THR A 7 -7.54 -8.60 20.19
C THR A 7 -6.16 -7.94 20.13
N PRO A 8 -5.12 -8.62 19.62
CA PRO A 8 -3.79 -8.06 19.59
C PRO A 8 -3.78 -6.75 18.82
N THR A 9 -3.11 -5.73 19.35
CA THR A 9 -2.99 -4.42 18.71
C THR A 9 -2.05 -4.53 17.50
N PRO A 10 -2.50 -4.13 16.30
CA PRO A 10 -1.62 -4.09 15.15
C PRO A 10 -0.47 -3.10 15.31
N ILE A 11 0.69 -3.45 14.80
CA ILE A 11 1.83 -2.55 14.67
C ILE A 11 1.98 -2.20 13.21
N ILE A 12 2.08 -0.91 12.90
CA ILE A 12 2.31 -0.42 11.55
C ILE A 12 3.67 0.26 11.51
N ARG A 13 4.50 -0.13 10.57
CA ARG A 13 5.86 0.37 10.42
C ARG A 13 6.30 0.39 8.97
N LEU A 14 7.39 1.10 8.69
CA LEU A 14 8.06 1.02 7.39
C LEU A 14 8.78 -0.32 7.24
N ALA A 15 8.77 -0.84 6.02
CA ALA A 15 9.50 -2.05 5.68
C ALA A 15 11.01 -1.81 5.65
N MET A 16 11.75 -2.85 5.97
CA MET A 16 13.20 -2.93 5.91
C MET A 16 13.62 -4.05 4.95
N PRO A 17 14.87 -4.07 4.47
CA PRO A 17 15.34 -5.13 3.57
C PRO A 17 15.14 -6.56 4.08
N GLU A 18 15.14 -6.74 5.39
CA GLU A 18 14.89 -8.03 6.04
C GLU A 18 13.44 -8.54 5.86
N ASP A 19 12.53 -7.67 5.46
CA ASP A 19 11.10 -8.01 5.27
C ASP A 19 10.79 -8.53 3.86
N LEU A 20 11.77 -8.67 2.99
CA LEU A 20 11.57 -8.99 1.56
C LEU A 20 10.76 -10.28 1.33
N GLU A 21 11.03 -11.33 2.08
CA GLU A 21 10.31 -12.60 1.92
C GLU A 21 8.82 -12.46 2.24
N GLN A 22 8.50 -11.70 3.30
CA GLN A 22 7.12 -11.44 3.68
C GLN A 22 6.41 -10.53 2.67
N ILE A 23 7.11 -9.55 2.13
CA ILE A 23 6.58 -8.67 1.08
C ILE A 23 6.27 -9.46 -0.18
N ASP A 24 7.19 -10.31 -0.63
CA ASP A 24 7.03 -11.18 -1.80
C ASP A 24 5.85 -12.14 -1.60
N TYR A 25 5.75 -12.74 -0.42
CA TYR A 25 4.63 -13.61 -0.07
C TYR A 25 3.28 -12.87 -0.13
N LEU A 26 3.18 -11.66 0.44
CA LEU A 26 1.96 -10.87 0.37
C LEU A 26 1.63 -10.41 -1.05
N ASP A 27 2.62 -10.14 -1.89
CA ASP A 27 2.41 -9.81 -3.30
C ASP A 27 1.69 -10.94 -4.06
N SER A 28 1.86 -12.18 -3.66
CA SER A 28 1.18 -13.33 -4.28
C SER A 28 -0.35 -13.27 -4.17
N PHE A 29 -0.89 -12.49 -3.24
CA PHE A 29 -2.32 -12.29 -3.06
C PHE A 29 -2.86 -11.04 -3.77
N THR A 30 -2.01 -10.30 -4.48
CA THR A 30 -2.43 -9.12 -5.26
C THR A 30 -2.69 -9.51 -6.73
N ASN A 31 -3.52 -8.71 -7.41
CA ASN A 31 -3.69 -8.80 -8.87
C ASN A 31 -2.68 -7.92 -9.62
N SER A 32 -1.70 -7.37 -8.93
CA SER A 32 -0.66 -6.54 -9.51
C SER A 32 0.28 -7.37 -10.39
N PRO A 33 0.91 -6.77 -11.43
CA PRO A 33 1.88 -7.48 -12.24
C PRO A 33 3.01 -8.07 -11.38
N PRO A 34 3.51 -9.28 -11.70
CA PRO A 34 4.68 -9.84 -11.03
C PRO A 34 5.88 -8.90 -11.13
N ARG A 35 6.70 -8.89 -10.10
CA ARG A 35 7.94 -8.12 -10.06
C ARG A 35 9.03 -8.92 -9.37
N ASP A 36 10.27 -8.61 -9.67
CA ASP A 36 11.43 -9.10 -8.93
C ASP A 36 11.92 -8.01 -7.98
N ILE A 37 11.39 -8.04 -6.75
CA ILE A 37 11.74 -7.05 -5.73
C ILE A 37 13.20 -7.15 -5.29
N HIS A 38 13.81 -8.34 -5.41
CA HIS A 38 15.22 -8.56 -5.07
C HIS A 38 16.17 -7.89 -6.06
N ARG A 39 15.76 -7.81 -7.32
CA ARG A 39 16.55 -7.17 -8.38
C ARG A 39 16.67 -5.65 -8.18
N ASP A 40 15.56 -5.02 -7.80
CA ASP A 40 15.49 -3.56 -7.72
C ASP A 40 15.34 -3.09 -6.25
N LEU A 41 16.03 -3.78 -5.37
CA LEU A 41 15.87 -3.66 -3.92
C LEU A 41 15.90 -2.22 -3.41
N HIS A 42 16.86 -1.44 -3.88
CA HIS A 42 17.10 -0.10 -3.38
C HIS A 42 15.92 0.86 -3.57
N LYS A 43 15.14 0.72 -4.65
CA LYS A 43 14.05 1.65 -4.92
C LYS A 43 12.81 1.47 -4.02
N TYR A 44 12.71 0.35 -3.29
CA TYR A 44 11.56 0.04 -2.44
C TYR A 44 11.76 0.41 -0.97
N PHE A 45 12.91 0.93 -0.60
CA PHE A 45 13.25 1.27 0.78
C PHE A 45 13.63 2.75 0.95
N GLY A 46 12.98 3.62 0.20
CA GLY A 46 13.13 5.06 0.33
C GLY A 46 14.28 5.69 -0.46
N SER A 47 15.08 4.89 -1.18
CA SER A 47 16.08 5.42 -2.10
C SER A 47 15.44 5.83 -3.42
N VAL A 48 16.03 6.85 -4.06
CA VAL A 48 15.57 7.33 -5.38
C VAL A 48 16.04 6.36 -6.46
N ASP A 49 15.12 5.94 -7.33
CA ASP A 49 15.46 5.17 -8.52
C ASP A 49 16.22 6.06 -9.50
N PRO A 50 17.45 5.71 -9.89
CA PRO A 50 18.27 6.58 -10.75
C PRO A 50 17.73 6.75 -12.17
N SER A 51 16.86 5.84 -12.64
CA SER A 51 16.29 5.89 -14.00
C SER A 51 14.97 6.64 -14.07
N THR A 52 14.09 6.47 -13.06
CA THR A 52 12.75 7.08 -13.04
C THR A 52 12.66 8.29 -12.11
N HIS A 53 13.65 8.50 -11.25
CA HIS A 53 13.65 9.50 -10.17
C HIS A 53 12.51 9.30 -9.16
N GLU A 54 11.88 8.13 -9.15
CA GLU A 54 10.85 7.76 -8.22
C GLU A 54 11.42 7.17 -6.93
N ARG A 55 10.65 7.29 -5.87
CA ARG A 55 10.96 6.70 -4.57
C ARG A 55 9.73 5.97 -4.05
N THR A 56 9.90 4.74 -3.63
CA THR A 56 8.83 3.93 -3.06
C THR A 56 9.15 3.57 -1.62
N VAL A 57 8.17 3.70 -0.75
CA VAL A 57 8.24 3.19 0.62
C VAL A 57 7.09 2.20 0.83
N ILE A 58 7.34 1.18 1.64
CA ILE A 58 6.37 0.13 1.93
C ILE A 58 6.02 0.20 3.41
N PHE A 59 4.72 0.27 3.70
CA PHE A 59 4.19 0.17 5.06
C PHE A 59 3.75 -1.26 5.31
N LEU A 60 4.14 -1.81 6.45
CA LEU A 60 3.77 -3.15 6.89
C LEU A 60 2.87 -3.07 8.13
N LEU A 61 1.94 -4.00 8.20
CA LEU A 61 1.10 -4.21 9.36
C LEU A 61 1.41 -5.58 9.96
N GLU A 62 1.75 -5.60 11.24
CA GLU A 62 2.05 -6.80 12.00
C GLU A 62 0.98 -7.09 13.05
N ILE A 63 0.71 -8.37 13.22
CA ILE A 63 -0.08 -8.91 14.35
C ILE A 63 0.75 -10.01 15.00
N ASN A 64 1.03 -9.88 16.30
CA ASN A 64 1.86 -10.84 17.04
C ASN A 64 3.19 -11.17 16.32
N SER A 65 3.88 -10.14 15.85
CA SER A 65 5.15 -10.23 15.13
C SER A 65 5.07 -10.88 13.74
N ALA A 66 3.89 -11.20 13.24
CA ALA A 66 3.68 -11.70 11.87
C ALA A 66 3.23 -10.56 10.95
N VAL A 67 3.90 -10.37 9.84
CA VAL A 67 3.51 -9.40 8.81
C VAL A 67 2.31 -9.95 8.06
N VAL A 68 1.15 -9.29 8.21
CA VAL A 68 -0.13 -9.74 7.64
C VAL A 68 -0.74 -8.75 6.66
N GLY A 69 -0.13 -7.60 6.48
CA GLY A 69 -0.61 -6.58 5.55
C GLY A 69 0.48 -5.65 5.10
N LYS A 70 0.27 -5.05 3.94
CA LYS A 70 1.16 -4.02 3.40
C LYS A 70 0.41 -3.04 2.50
N ALA A 71 0.99 -1.85 2.36
CA ALA A 71 0.62 -0.86 1.36
C ALA A 71 1.89 -0.14 0.89
N GLU A 72 1.95 0.17 -0.40
CA GLU A 72 3.09 0.86 -0.99
C GLU A 72 2.71 2.28 -1.35
N LEU A 73 3.65 3.18 -1.11
CA LEU A 73 3.54 4.59 -1.46
C LEU A 73 4.67 4.96 -2.42
N MET A 74 4.30 5.32 -3.64
CA MET A 74 5.21 5.98 -4.58
C MET A 74 5.20 7.47 -4.28
N LEU A 75 6.38 8.02 -4.06
CA LEU A 75 6.56 9.45 -3.83
C LEU A 75 6.88 10.15 -5.15
N PRO A 76 6.41 11.41 -5.34
CA PRO A 76 6.73 12.16 -6.54
C PRO A 76 8.24 12.43 -6.62
N SER A 77 8.74 12.57 -7.84
CA SER A 77 10.09 13.06 -8.06
C SER A 77 10.24 14.44 -7.43
N GLN A 78 11.40 14.71 -6.84
CA GLN A 78 11.69 16.02 -6.26
C GLN A 78 11.66 17.17 -7.28
N ASP A 79 11.80 16.84 -8.56
CA ASP A 79 11.79 17.78 -9.67
C ASP A 79 10.36 18.08 -10.20
N THR A 80 9.33 17.42 -9.66
CA THR A 80 7.95 17.65 -10.08
C THR A 80 7.28 18.71 -9.21
N LEU A 81 6.51 19.58 -9.86
CA LEU A 81 5.68 20.57 -9.17
C LEU A 81 4.46 19.94 -8.47
N THR A 82 4.16 18.69 -8.79
CA THR A 82 3.03 17.96 -8.21
C THR A 82 3.48 17.21 -6.96
N MET A 83 2.96 17.62 -5.82
CA MET A 83 3.20 16.96 -4.54
C MET A 83 2.11 15.90 -4.29
N ILE A 84 1.96 14.96 -5.23
CA ILE A 84 0.96 13.90 -5.18
C ILE A 84 1.67 12.56 -5.05
N GLY A 85 1.35 11.82 -3.99
CA GLY A 85 1.81 10.43 -3.82
C GLY A 85 0.81 9.46 -4.45
N TYR A 86 1.27 8.26 -4.74
CA TYR A 86 0.46 7.23 -5.35
C TYR A 86 0.49 5.94 -4.51
N ILE A 87 -0.69 5.49 -4.07
CA ILE A 87 -0.84 4.26 -3.28
C ILE A 87 -1.08 3.10 -4.24
N ARG A 88 -0.36 2.00 -4.00
CA ARG A 88 -0.52 0.77 -4.78
C ARG A 88 -0.25 -0.47 -3.92
N ARG A 89 -0.59 -1.64 -4.45
CA ARG A 89 -0.30 -2.95 -3.85
C ARG A 89 -0.74 -3.04 -2.38
N VAL A 90 -1.96 -2.56 -2.12
CA VAL A 90 -2.58 -2.71 -0.80
C VAL A 90 -3.10 -4.14 -0.67
N VAL A 91 -2.64 -4.84 0.34
CA VAL A 91 -3.07 -6.22 0.60
C VAL A 91 -3.09 -6.52 2.09
N ILE A 92 -4.13 -7.24 2.49
CA ILE A 92 -4.20 -7.91 3.80
C ILE A 92 -4.25 -9.41 3.52
N HIS A 93 -3.44 -10.17 4.23
CA HIS A 93 -3.45 -11.64 4.10
C HIS A 93 -4.87 -12.18 4.26
N PRO A 94 -5.32 -13.12 3.40
CA PRO A 94 -6.70 -13.61 3.40
C PRO A 94 -7.23 -14.05 4.76
N SER A 95 -6.39 -14.67 5.60
CA SER A 95 -6.78 -15.11 6.94
C SER A 95 -7.04 -13.98 7.92
N PHE A 96 -6.69 -12.74 7.58
CA PHE A 96 -6.83 -11.55 8.44
C PHE A 96 -7.79 -10.50 7.86
N GLN A 97 -8.44 -10.79 6.74
CA GLN A 97 -9.42 -9.89 6.13
C GLN A 97 -10.71 -9.82 6.96
N GLY A 98 -11.51 -8.76 6.74
CA GLY A 98 -12.77 -8.55 7.43
C GLY A 98 -12.65 -8.05 8.87
N LYS A 99 -11.48 -7.58 9.29
CA LYS A 99 -11.20 -7.11 10.66
C LYS A 99 -10.85 -5.60 10.74
N GLY A 100 -11.03 -4.87 9.65
CA GLY A 100 -10.72 -3.45 9.58
C GLY A 100 -9.22 -3.11 9.48
N LEU A 101 -8.36 -4.09 9.18
CA LEU A 101 -6.91 -3.88 9.15
C LEU A 101 -6.45 -3.01 7.99
N ALA A 102 -7.07 -3.16 6.81
CA ALA A 102 -6.77 -2.29 5.66
C ALA A 102 -7.08 -0.82 5.99
N ARG A 103 -8.19 -0.56 6.67
CA ARG A 103 -8.54 0.78 7.14
C ARG A 103 -7.49 1.34 8.10
N GLN A 104 -7.05 0.55 9.05
CA GLN A 104 -6.02 0.97 10.01
C GLN A 104 -4.70 1.30 9.31
N LEU A 105 -4.27 0.43 8.39
CA LEU A 105 -3.04 0.61 7.61
C LEU A 105 -3.11 1.88 6.76
N LEU A 106 -4.18 2.08 6.02
CA LEU A 106 -4.35 3.25 5.16
C LEU A 106 -4.52 4.54 5.96
N SER A 107 -5.23 4.50 7.09
CA SER A 107 -5.36 5.66 7.98
C SER A 107 -4.00 6.10 8.52
N TYR A 108 -3.16 5.16 8.90
CA TYR A 108 -1.79 5.44 9.32
C TYR A 108 -0.97 6.07 8.19
N LEU A 109 -1.02 5.48 7.00
CA LEU A 109 -0.32 5.98 5.82
C LEU A 109 -0.76 7.41 5.47
N ILE A 110 -2.07 7.67 5.46
CA ILE A 110 -2.63 9.00 5.17
C ILE A 110 -2.11 10.02 6.19
N THR A 111 -2.15 9.69 7.47
CA THR A 111 -1.64 10.57 8.53
C THR A 111 -0.15 10.84 8.36
N TYR A 112 0.63 9.81 8.08
CA TYR A 112 2.08 9.92 7.85
C TYR A 112 2.38 10.85 6.67
N VAL A 113 1.69 10.65 5.54
CA VAL A 113 1.85 11.48 4.34
C VAL A 113 1.52 12.95 4.61
N HIS A 114 0.42 13.19 5.28
CA HIS A 114 -0.03 14.55 5.59
C HIS A 114 0.90 15.25 6.60
N SER A 115 1.29 14.57 7.66
CA SER A 115 2.04 15.17 8.77
C SER A 115 3.53 15.22 8.53
N GLU A 116 4.12 14.13 8.00
CA GLU A 116 5.57 13.99 7.88
C GLU A 116 6.08 14.35 6.49
N LEU A 117 5.38 13.94 5.43
CA LEU A 117 5.81 14.19 4.05
C LEU A 117 5.20 15.46 3.46
N LYS A 118 4.10 15.94 4.03
CA LYS A 118 3.39 17.16 3.62
C LYS A 118 3.04 17.18 2.14
N LEU A 119 2.63 16.02 1.59
CA LEU A 119 2.13 15.94 0.23
C LEU A 119 0.76 16.64 0.13
N ALA A 120 0.44 17.13 -1.07
CA ALA A 120 -0.83 17.81 -1.34
C ALA A 120 -1.99 16.85 -1.51
N ALA A 121 -1.73 15.63 -2.02
CA ALA A 121 -2.76 14.63 -2.29
C ALA A 121 -2.17 13.22 -2.37
N LEU A 122 -3.07 12.24 -2.33
CA LEU A 122 -2.80 10.84 -2.58
C LEU A 122 -3.75 10.33 -3.65
N ASP A 123 -3.19 9.70 -4.67
CA ASP A 123 -3.95 9.03 -5.72
C ASP A 123 -3.86 7.52 -5.58
N LEU A 124 -4.86 6.83 -6.10
CA LEU A 124 -4.86 5.38 -6.28
C LEU A 124 -5.77 5.01 -7.46
N HIS A 125 -5.55 3.82 -8.00
CA HIS A 125 -6.46 3.20 -8.96
C HIS A 125 -7.08 1.95 -8.34
N VAL A 126 -8.33 1.68 -8.68
CA VAL A 126 -9.07 0.51 -8.24
C VAL A 126 -9.95 0.03 -9.38
N TRP A 127 -10.05 -1.30 -9.54
CA TRP A 127 -10.98 -1.89 -10.50
C TRP A 127 -12.42 -1.62 -10.09
N GLU A 128 -13.28 -1.29 -11.03
CA GLU A 128 -14.69 -0.96 -10.78
C GLU A 128 -15.45 -2.11 -10.08
N GLU A 129 -15.05 -3.35 -10.35
CA GLU A 129 -15.64 -4.54 -9.73
C GLU A 129 -15.25 -4.72 -8.25
N ASN A 130 -14.18 -4.08 -7.81
CA ASN A 130 -13.70 -4.19 -6.43
C ASN A 130 -14.48 -3.25 -5.50
N GLN A 131 -15.76 -3.55 -5.31
CA GLN A 131 -16.67 -2.72 -4.53
C GLN A 131 -16.27 -2.58 -3.04
N PRO A 132 -15.77 -3.62 -2.36
CA PRO A 132 -15.29 -3.46 -0.99
C PRO A 132 -14.15 -2.44 -0.86
N ALA A 133 -13.20 -2.44 -1.79
CA ALA A 133 -12.09 -1.48 -1.80
C ALA A 133 -12.59 -0.05 -2.09
N ILE A 134 -13.47 0.11 -3.08
CA ILE A 134 -14.07 1.40 -3.41
C ILE A 134 -14.76 2.01 -2.18
N ARG A 135 -15.60 1.24 -1.50
CA ARG A 135 -16.26 1.70 -0.27
C ARG A 135 -15.26 2.11 0.81
N LEU A 136 -14.20 1.33 0.99
CA LEU A 136 -13.15 1.66 1.95
C LEU A 136 -12.49 3.00 1.61
N TYR A 137 -12.06 3.18 0.37
CA TYR A 137 -11.39 4.41 -0.06
C TYR A 137 -12.30 5.63 0.06
N GLU A 138 -13.57 5.52 -0.36
CA GLU A 138 -14.53 6.62 -0.22
C GLU A 138 -14.76 7.00 1.25
N THR A 139 -14.85 6.04 2.15
CA THR A 139 -15.00 6.32 3.60
C THR A 139 -13.75 6.92 4.22
N LEU A 140 -12.58 6.75 3.61
CA LEU A 140 -11.33 7.39 4.01
C LEU A 140 -11.17 8.81 3.42
N GLY A 141 -12.11 9.24 2.58
CA GLY A 141 -12.12 10.58 1.99
C GLY A 141 -11.57 10.67 0.57
N PHE A 142 -11.26 9.54 -0.07
CA PHE A 142 -10.90 9.54 -1.50
C PHE A 142 -12.12 9.86 -2.35
N GLU A 143 -11.93 10.72 -3.34
CA GLU A 143 -12.98 11.16 -4.25
C GLU A 143 -12.69 10.67 -5.68
N LEU A 144 -13.70 10.16 -6.36
CA LEU A 144 -13.58 9.70 -7.74
C LEU A 144 -13.18 10.87 -8.64
N GLN A 145 -12.07 10.75 -9.37
CA GLN A 145 -11.58 11.74 -10.32
C GLN A 145 -12.04 11.44 -11.74
N HIS A 146 -11.83 10.20 -12.20
CA HIS A 146 -12.30 9.75 -13.52
C HIS A 146 -12.37 8.22 -13.57
N ARG A 147 -12.99 7.69 -14.61
CA ARG A 147 -12.99 6.27 -14.94
C ARG A 147 -12.14 6.03 -16.18
N GLU A 148 -11.42 4.91 -16.21
CA GLU A 148 -10.49 4.55 -17.26
C GLU A 148 -10.95 3.27 -17.95
N LEU A 149 -10.81 3.19 -19.29
CA LEU A 149 -11.07 2.00 -20.09
C LEU A 149 -9.74 1.37 -20.49
N TYR A 150 -9.58 0.10 -20.23
CA TYR A 150 -8.38 -0.65 -20.60
C TYR A 150 -8.64 -1.55 -21.80
N TYR A 151 -7.83 -1.40 -22.84
CA TYR A 151 -7.93 -2.20 -24.07
C TYR A 151 -6.65 -2.98 -24.32
N ARG A 152 -6.79 -4.19 -24.83
CA ARG A 152 -5.65 -5.02 -25.26
C ARG A 152 -5.90 -5.58 -26.67
N LEU A 153 -4.88 -5.49 -27.53
CA LEU A 153 -4.79 -6.25 -28.77
C LEU A 153 -3.75 -7.36 -28.58
N SER A 154 -4.18 -8.61 -28.71
CA SER A 154 -3.27 -9.77 -28.60
C SER A 154 -2.96 -10.32 -29.98
N PHE A 155 -1.72 -10.79 -30.19
CA PHE A 155 -1.23 -11.36 -31.45
C PHE A 155 -1.02 -12.87 -31.33
#